data_5b457714c7a8ee8c7529d6d07ec6c00a
#
_entry.id   5b457714c7a8ee8c7529d6d07ec6c00a
#
_cell.length_a   1.000
_cell.length_b   1.000
_cell.length_c   1.000
_cell.angle_alpha   90.00
_cell.angle_beta   90.00
_cell.angle_gamma   90.00
#
_symmetry.space_group_name_H-M   'P 1'
#
loop_
_entity.id
_entity.type
_entity.pdbx_description
1 polymer ?
#
loop_
_entity_poly.entity_id
_entity_poly.type
_entity_poly.pdbx_seq_one_letter_code
_entity_poly.pdbx_strand_id
1 'polypeptide(L)'
;MSMIPDEIIEQVRDSADLLAIIGETVDLKRTGSDYRGACPFHGGQHRNFAVIPKKGRYYCFVCKESGDIFSWYMKRFGMDYPSAVREVAGKAGIVIPESSHRSGPDPREPLFQAVSVAHDWFARQLREAPDAEDARKYLRSRGFDVETLEPFELGFAPRAQGFIQAMAALGLEESVLLEAGLLARREDGRIVPRFRGRLLFPIHDLRGRVVGFGGRLLGPGEPKYLNSPESPVFKKGATLYNLHAAKNAIRKEGVVILVEGYFDVLRLLLAGCEHVVAPLGTALTSDQAALLRRYTQQAILLLDSDMAGLKATFRAGDELLRHEVRVRVATMPPGEDPDTLVQRGGIAALELILKDAVDVMERKIQLLDRKGWFTGIEHRRDALDRLLPTIRATRDPIQRELYLSLVAERSGVDKKVLEHEVATLVEPPSRPAVEPPSPAAQPSSHRAAEPGLPRTDGARAELALLRLMIANAEWRERAAEGVPPEWFEHPVHRELFEWLRVAQGEGTAPLPVGL
;
A
#
# COMPACT_ATOMS: atom_id res chain seq x y z
N MET A 1 -14.56 30.37 -0.73
CA MET A 1 -15.50 29.26 -1.00
C MET A 1 -15.01 28.03 -0.26
N SER A 2 -15.86 27.39 0.53
CA SER A 2 -15.49 26.18 1.31
C SER A 2 -15.02 25.08 0.36
N MET A 3 -13.77 24.66 0.50
CA MET A 3 -13.18 23.60 -0.33
C MET A 3 -13.74 22.25 0.13
N ILE A 4 -14.49 21.60 -0.75
CA ILE A 4 -15.00 20.24 -0.50
C ILE A 4 -13.81 19.28 -0.53
N PRO A 5 -13.64 18.41 0.48
CA PRO A 5 -12.55 17.43 0.50
C PRO A 5 -12.57 16.53 -0.76
N ASP A 6 -11.41 16.24 -1.32
CA ASP A 6 -11.29 15.45 -2.55
C ASP A 6 -11.92 14.07 -2.44
N GLU A 7 -11.78 13.45 -1.27
CA GLU A 7 -12.39 12.15 -0.97
C GLU A 7 -13.91 12.20 -1.12
N ILE A 8 -14.53 13.30 -0.70
CA ILE A 8 -15.97 13.52 -0.84
C ILE A 8 -16.33 13.81 -2.29
N ILE A 9 -15.53 14.61 -3.01
CA ILE A 9 -15.74 14.86 -4.44
C ILE A 9 -15.72 13.56 -5.25
N GLU A 10 -14.74 12.69 -5.00
CA GLU A 10 -14.65 11.39 -5.66
C GLU A 10 -15.81 10.47 -5.23
N GLN A 11 -16.17 10.47 -3.95
CA GLN A 11 -17.32 9.71 -3.45
C GLN A 11 -18.63 10.17 -4.12
N VAL A 12 -18.82 11.48 -4.26
CA VAL A 12 -19.99 12.06 -4.95
C VAL A 12 -19.99 11.65 -6.43
N ARG A 13 -18.84 11.73 -7.10
CA ARG A 13 -18.71 11.32 -8.50
C ARG A 13 -19.05 9.86 -8.71
N ASP A 14 -18.55 8.99 -7.81
CA ASP A 14 -18.70 7.54 -7.94
C ASP A 14 -20.11 7.05 -7.58
N SER A 15 -20.80 7.76 -6.69
CA SER A 15 -22.16 7.41 -6.26
C SER A 15 -23.27 8.00 -7.12
N ALA A 16 -22.93 8.98 -7.96
CA ALA A 16 -23.92 9.69 -8.77
C ALA A 16 -24.27 8.92 -10.05
N ASP A 17 -25.55 8.74 -10.30
CA ASP A 17 -26.05 8.15 -11.54
C ASP A 17 -26.13 9.20 -12.65
N LEU A 18 -25.06 9.26 -13.47
CA LEU A 18 -24.98 10.17 -14.62
C LEU A 18 -26.14 9.99 -15.59
N LEU A 19 -26.61 8.75 -15.80
CA LEU A 19 -27.72 8.45 -16.71
C LEU A 19 -29.03 8.99 -16.17
N ALA A 20 -29.34 8.76 -14.90
CA ALA A 20 -30.54 9.28 -14.26
C ALA A 20 -30.56 10.81 -14.28
N ILE A 21 -29.44 11.45 -13.92
CA ILE A 21 -29.34 12.91 -13.86
C ILE A 21 -29.49 13.56 -15.24
N ILE A 22 -28.80 13.08 -16.26
CA ILE A 22 -28.95 13.62 -17.62
C ILE A 22 -30.34 13.30 -18.19
N GLY A 23 -30.88 12.14 -17.85
CA GLY A 23 -32.21 11.69 -18.26
C GLY A 23 -33.37 12.57 -17.77
N GLU A 24 -33.16 13.34 -16.67
CA GLU A 24 -34.15 14.35 -16.22
C GLU A 24 -34.45 15.44 -17.26
N THR A 25 -33.48 15.73 -18.12
CA THR A 25 -33.59 16.87 -19.07
C THR A 25 -33.38 16.47 -20.53
N VAL A 26 -32.90 15.26 -20.80
CA VAL A 26 -32.65 14.75 -22.15
C VAL A 26 -33.34 13.40 -22.32
N ASP A 27 -34.20 13.29 -23.36
CA ASP A 27 -34.81 12.00 -23.74
C ASP A 27 -33.72 11.06 -24.27
N LEU A 28 -33.30 10.09 -23.44
CA LEU A 28 -32.23 9.15 -23.73
C LEU A 28 -32.79 7.78 -24.10
N LYS A 29 -32.40 7.24 -25.25
CA LYS A 29 -32.72 5.89 -25.67
C LYS A 29 -31.50 5.00 -25.70
N ARG A 30 -31.64 3.80 -25.19
CA ARG A 30 -30.55 2.81 -25.12
C ARG A 30 -30.07 2.44 -26.53
N THR A 31 -28.76 2.44 -26.74
CA THR A 31 -28.11 2.07 -28.00
C THR A 31 -26.87 1.24 -27.67
N GLY A 32 -27.03 -0.08 -27.63
CA GLY A 32 -26.01 -1.00 -27.15
C GLY A 32 -25.74 -0.86 -25.66
N SER A 33 -24.48 -0.57 -25.30
CA SER A 33 -24.04 -0.29 -23.92
C SER A 33 -24.26 1.17 -23.49
N ASP A 34 -24.57 2.04 -24.42
CA ASP A 34 -24.66 3.49 -24.22
C ASP A 34 -26.10 3.98 -24.36
N TYR A 35 -26.32 5.25 -24.04
CA TYR A 35 -27.61 5.92 -24.23
C TYR A 35 -27.43 7.13 -25.12
N ARG A 36 -28.38 7.37 -26.03
CA ARG A 36 -28.30 8.47 -26.99
C ARG A 36 -29.56 9.32 -27.02
N GLY A 37 -29.38 10.63 -27.16
CA GLY A 37 -30.42 11.63 -27.23
C GLY A 37 -30.05 12.82 -28.10
N ALA A 38 -30.97 13.79 -28.16
CA ALA A 38 -30.70 15.10 -28.74
C ALA A 38 -29.70 15.89 -27.89
N CYS A 39 -28.76 16.59 -28.51
CA CYS A 39 -27.77 17.34 -27.77
C CYS A 39 -28.35 18.63 -27.18
N PRO A 40 -28.30 18.83 -25.85
CA PRO A 40 -28.86 20.02 -25.23
C PRO A 40 -27.97 21.26 -25.35
N PHE A 41 -26.73 21.11 -25.85
CA PHE A 41 -25.77 22.21 -25.96
C PHE A 41 -25.84 22.95 -27.31
N HIS A 42 -26.15 22.25 -28.42
CA HIS A 42 -26.28 22.86 -29.72
C HIS A 42 -27.69 22.75 -30.34
N GLY A 43 -28.67 22.19 -29.59
CA GLY A 43 -30.08 22.16 -30.01
C GLY A 43 -30.41 21.22 -31.19
N GLY A 44 -29.59 20.20 -31.45
CA GLY A 44 -29.80 19.26 -32.55
C GLY A 44 -30.94 18.30 -32.28
N GLN A 45 -31.75 17.97 -33.34
CA GLN A 45 -32.85 16.99 -33.24
C GLN A 45 -32.38 15.53 -33.38
N HIS A 46 -31.16 15.28 -33.82
CA HIS A 46 -30.61 13.95 -34.01
C HIS A 46 -29.93 13.43 -32.74
N ARG A 47 -29.95 12.09 -32.55
CA ARG A 47 -29.35 11.40 -31.39
C ARG A 47 -27.81 11.36 -31.46
N ASN A 48 -27.19 12.52 -31.52
CA ASN A 48 -25.74 12.68 -31.60
C ASN A 48 -25.09 12.90 -30.25
N PHE A 49 -25.88 13.00 -29.17
CA PHE A 49 -25.40 13.09 -27.80
C PHE A 49 -25.45 11.72 -27.16
N ALA A 50 -24.30 11.24 -26.70
CA ALA A 50 -24.15 9.95 -26.03
C ALA A 50 -23.86 10.12 -24.54
N VAL A 51 -24.52 9.35 -23.70
CA VAL A 51 -24.16 9.13 -22.29
C VAL A 51 -23.58 7.73 -22.19
N ILE A 52 -22.39 7.63 -21.67
CA ILE A 52 -21.57 6.42 -21.56
C ILE A 52 -21.40 6.08 -20.07
N PRO A 53 -22.36 5.36 -19.43
CA PRO A 53 -22.35 5.13 -17.98
C PRO A 53 -21.07 4.44 -17.50
N LYS A 54 -20.59 3.45 -18.25
CA LYS A 54 -19.34 2.72 -17.91
C LYS A 54 -18.09 3.61 -17.83
N LYS A 55 -18.12 4.77 -18.53
CA LYS A 55 -17.00 5.73 -18.50
C LYS A 55 -17.29 6.94 -17.60
N GLY A 56 -18.50 7.05 -17.03
CA GLY A 56 -18.92 8.22 -16.25
C GLY A 56 -18.92 9.53 -17.05
N ARG A 57 -19.14 9.47 -18.38
CA ARG A 57 -19.00 10.62 -19.27
C ARG A 57 -20.13 10.74 -20.28
N TYR A 58 -20.37 11.99 -20.71
CA TYR A 58 -21.17 12.27 -21.91
C TYR A 58 -20.28 12.80 -23.04
N TYR A 59 -20.74 12.66 -24.27
CA TYR A 59 -20.04 13.15 -25.47
C TYR A 59 -21.04 13.45 -26.60
N CYS A 60 -20.90 14.61 -27.24
CA CYS A 60 -21.62 14.93 -28.45
C CYS A 60 -20.76 14.78 -29.71
N PHE A 61 -21.20 13.96 -30.67
CA PHE A 61 -20.44 13.69 -31.88
C PHE A 61 -20.44 14.85 -32.89
N VAL A 62 -21.33 15.84 -32.70
CA VAL A 62 -21.44 17.03 -33.57
C VAL A 62 -20.63 18.19 -32.99
N CYS A 63 -21.04 18.76 -31.84
CA CYS A 63 -20.36 19.90 -31.25
C CYS A 63 -19.11 19.56 -30.42
N LYS A 64 -18.78 18.28 -30.29
CA LYS A 64 -17.63 17.76 -29.52
C LYS A 64 -17.69 18.05 -28.01
N GLU A 65 -18.82 18.58 -27.53
CA GLU A 65 -19.01 18.83 -26.10
C GLU A 65 -18.96 17.54 -25.33
N SER A 66 -18.18 17.53 -24.25
CA SER A 66 -17.95 16.33 -23.41
C SER A 66 -17.65 16.72 -21.98
N GLY A 67 -17.89 15.79 -21.06
CA GLY A 67 -17.57 15.99 -19.65
C GLY A 67 -18.05 14.85 -18.77
N ASP A 68 -17.81 15.03 -17.48
CA ASP A 68 -18.34 14.21 -16.39
C ASP A 68 -19.63 14.84 -15.82
N ILE A 69 -20.12 14.29 -14.74
CA ILE A 69 -21.34 14.75 -14.08
C ILE A 69 -21.24 16.19 -13.55
N PHE A 70 -20.07 16.60 -13.04
CA PHE A 70 -19.87 17.98 -12.58
C PHE A 70 -19.80 18.95 -13.75
N SER A 71 -19.09 18.56 -14.82
CA SER A 71 -19.06 19.31 -16.09
C SER A 71 -20.45 19.51 -16.67
N TRP A 72 -21.35 18.52 -16.50
CA TRP A 72 -22.76 18.64 -16.91
C TRP A 72 -23.45 19.78 -16.21
N TYR A 73 -23.37 19.86 -14.86
CA TYR A 73 -24.00 20.95 -14.10
C TYR A 73 -23.38 22.32 -14.41
N MET A 74 -22.04 22.37 -14.49
CA MET A 74 -21.34 23.61 -14.81
C MET A 74 -21.77 24.18 -16.16
N LYS A 75 -21.80 23.34 -17.19
CA LYS A 75 -22.08 23.80 -18.58
C LYS A 75 -23.58 23.93 -18.89
N ARG A 76 -24.41 23.07 -18.32
CA ARG A 76 -25.85 23.09 -18.59
C ARG A 76 -26.61 24.11 -17.77
N PHE A 77 -26.17 24.34 -16.53
CA PHE A 77 -26.87 25.21 -15.57
C PHE A 77 -26.03 26.41 -15.12
N GLY A 78 -24.83 26.62 -15.68
CA GLY A 78 -23.99 27.77 -15.37
C GLY A 78 -23.42 27.75 -13.92
N MET A 79 -23.39 26.60 -13.28
CA MET A 79 -22.90 26.50 -11.91
C MET A 79 -21.37 26.57 -11.85
N ASP A 80 -20.83 27.10 -10.76
CA ASP A 80 -19.41 26.90 -10.43
C ASP A 80 -19.16 25.46 -9.96
N TYR A 81 -17.90 25.04 -9.98
CA TYR A 81 -17.54 23.66 -9.64
C TYR A 81 -17.98 23.23 -8.23
N PRO A 82 -17.76 24.02 -7.14
CA PRO A 82 -18.24 23.67 -5.81
C PRO A 82 -19.76 23.53 -5.72
N SER A 83 -20.51 24.37 -6.41
CA SER A 83 -21.98 24.29 -6.46
C SER A 83 -22.45 23.04 -7.21
N ALA A 84 -21.81 22.71 -8.34
CA ALA A 84 -22.07 21.49 -9.08
C ALA A 84 -21.81 20.23 -8.21
N VAL A 85 -20.73 20.22 -7.44
CA VAL A 85 -20.44 19.10 -6.53
C VAL A 85 -21.50 18.96 -5.44
N ARG A 86 -21.97 20.08 -4.85
CA ARG A 86 -23.03 20.04 -3.81
C ARG A 86 -24.36 19.56 -4.37
N GLU A 87 -24.73 20.01 -5.56
CA GLU A 87 -25.96 19.60 -6.22
C GLU A 87 -25.97 18.09 -6.50
N VAL A 88 -24.86 17.58 -7.06
CA VAL A 88 -24.71 16.15 -7.32
C VAL A 88 -24.68 15.34 -6.02
N ALA A 89 -24.03 15.84 -4.96
CA ALA A 89 -24.01 15.21 -3.65
C ALA A 89 -25.42 15.09 -3.06
N GLY A 90 -26.23 16.14 -3.15
CA GLY A 90 -27.63 16.11 -2.71
C GLY A 90 -28.44 15.02 -3.42
N LYS A 91 -28.26 14.88 -4.74
CA LYS A 91 -28.92 13.84 -5.53
C LYS A 91 -28.39 12.42 -5.24
N ALA A 92 -27.13 12.30 -4.90
CA ALA A 92 -26.50 11.03 -4.53
C ALA A 92 -26.73 10.65 -3.03
N GLY A 93 -27.44 11.49 -2.26
CA GLY A 93 -27.67 11.27 -0.83
C GLY A 93 -26.41 11.36 0.04
N ILE A 94 -25.39 12.07 -0.46
CA ILE A 94 -24.11 12.25 0.26
C ILE A 94 -24.14 13.60 0.99
N VAL A 95 -23.99 13.54 2.32
CA VAL A 95 -23.84 14.72 3.15
C VAL A 95 -22.41 15.24 3.00
N ILE A 96 -22.27 16.44 2.40
CA ILE A 96 -20.98 17.15 2.44
C ILE A 96 -20.89 17.79 3.81
N PRO A 97 -19.90 17.44 4.68
CA PRO A 97 -19.73 18.11 5.94
C PRO A 97 -19.55 19.62 5.69
N GLU A 98 -20.39 20.43 6.32
CA GLU A 98 -20.13 21.86 6.35
C GLU A 98 -18.84 22.07 7.16
N SER A 99 -17.72 22.17 6.47
CA SER A 99 -16.50 22.66 7.09
C SER A 99 -16.81 24.08 7.57
N SER A 100 -16.83 24.29 8.88
CA SER A 100 -16.89 25.60 9.50
C SER A 100 -16.02 26.56 8.70
N HIS A 101 -16.62 27.64 8.20
CA HIS A 101 -16.02 28.66 7.34
C HIS A 101 -14.56 28.98 7.74
N ARG A 102 -13.60 28.37 7.07
CA ARG A 102 -12.28 28.96 6.92
C ARG A 102 -12.25 29.65 5.57
N SER A 103 -12.69 30.91 5.57
CA SER A 103 -12.46 31.84 4.47
C SER A 103 -10.97 32.20 4.45
N GLY A 104 -10.15 31.39 3.80
CA GLY A 104 -8.71 31.59 3.66
C GLY A 104 -8.09 30.53 2.75
N PRO A 105 -6.86 30.75 2.26
CA PRO A 105 -6.12 29.73 1.52
C PRO A 105 -5.95 28.45 2.35
N ASP A 106 -5.90 27.28 1.72
CA ASP A 106 -5.68 26.02 2.41
C ASP A 106 -4.38 26.12 3.24
N PRO A 107 -4.42 25.94 4.57
CA PRO A 107 -3.23 26.05 5.40
C PRO A 107 -2.14 25.02 5.02
N ARG A 108 -2.48 23.99 4.25
CA ARG A 108 -1.54 22.99 3.73
C ARG A 108 -0.88 23.41 2.42
N GLU A 109 -1.35 24.50 1.76
CA GLU A 109 -0.81 24.94 0.47
C GLU A 109 0.71 25.20 0.51
N PRO A 110 1.28 25.80 1.57
CA PRO A 110 2.73 25.94 1.70
C PRO A 110 3.46 24.58 1.71
N LEU A 111 2.85 23.53 2.29
CA LEU A 111 3.42 22.19 2.34
C LEU A 111 3.41 21.53 0.95
N PHE A 112 2.30 21.65 0.20
CA PHE A 112 2.22 21.18 -1.18
C PHE A 112 3.25 21.88 -2.07
N GLN A 113 3.38 23.19 -1.93
CA GLN A 113 4.38 23.97 -2.65
C GLN A 113 5.80 23.50 -2.32
N ALA A 114 6.11 23.29 -1.02
CA ALA A 114 7.43 22.83 -0.59
C ALA A 114 7.78 21.45 -1.17
N VAL A 115 6.83 20.51 -1.17
CA VAL A 115 7.03 19.16 -1.73
C VAL A 115 7.20 19.24 -3.25
N SER A 116 6.42 20.06 -3.95
CA SER A 116 6.53 20.26 -5.40
C SER A 116 7.89 20.86 -5.80
N VAL A 117 8.34 21.91 -5.10
CA VAL A 117 9.63 22.55 -5.37
C VAL A 117 10.79 21.58 -5.08
N ALA A 118 10.68 20.80 -3.99
CA ALA A 118 11.67 19.77 -3.68
C ALA A 118 11.69 18.67 -4.75
N HIS A 119 10.54 18.26 -5.25
CA HIS A 119 10.41 17.28 -6.34
C HIS A 119 11.14 17.76 -7.60
N ASP A 120 10.88 18.96 -8.06
CA ASP A 120 11.54 19.54 -9.24
C ASP A 120 13.06 19.62 -9.05
N TRP A 121 13.49 19.95 -7.84
CA TRP A 121 14.91 19.97 -7.51
C TRP A 121 15.52 18.57 -7.56
N PHE A 122 14.90 17.55 -6.95
CA PHE A 122 15.38 16.17 -6.95
C PHE A 122 15.39 15.58 -8.37
N ALA A 123 14.37 15.85 -9.18
CA ALA A 123 14.31 15.43 -10.57
C ALA A 123 15.47 16.03 -11.39
N ARG A 124 15.77 17.32 -11.18
CA ARG A 124 16.93 17.98 -11.79
C ARG A 124 18.25 17.34 -11.32
N GLN A 125 18.37 17.03 -10.02
CA GLN A 125 19.58 16.34 -9.52
C GLN A 125 19.79 15.00 -10.21
N LEU A 126 18.76 14.21 -10.45
CA LEU A 126 18.90 12.93 -11.15
C LEU A 126 19.41 13.11 -12.58
N ARG A 127 18.95 14.14 -13.29
CA ARG A 127 19.34 14.40 -14.68
C ARG A 127 20.74 14.99 -14.80
N GLU A 128 21.06 15.99 -14.00
CA GLU A 128 22.17 16.91 -14.25
C GLU A 128 23.35 16.74 -13.26
N ALA A 129 23.10 16.31 -12.01
CA ALA A 129 24.15 16.29 -11.01
C ALA A 129 25.18 15.18 -11.28
N PRO A 130 26.48 15.50 -11.17
CA PRO A 130 27.54 14.47 -11.27
C PRO A 130 27.38 13.36 -10.21
N ASP A 131 26.99 13.72 -8.99
CA ASP A 131 26.75 12.79 -7.89
C ASP A 131 25.63 11.78 -8.17
N ALA A 132 24.77 12.03 -9.16
CA ALA A 132 23.69 11.14 -9.56
C ALA A 132 24.13 10.02 -10.52
N GLU A 133 25.41 9.99 -10.94
CA GLU A 133 25.89 8.96 -11.87
C GLU A 133 25.70 7.53 -11.34
N ASP A 134 25.89 7.33 -10.04
CA ASP A 134 25.62 6.03 -9.41
C ASP A 134 24.12 5.67 -9.45
N ALA A 135 23.22 6.66 -9.33
CA ALA A 135 21.79 6.45 -9.49
C ALA A 135 21.44 6.08 -10.93
N ARG A 136 21.99 6.78 -11.92
CA ARG A 136 21.79 6.47 -13.33
C ARG A 136 22.37 5.10 -13.72
N LYS A 137 23.57 4.75 -13.22
CA LYS A 137 24.15 3.40 -13.38
C LYS A 137 23.28 2.33 -12.77
N TYR A 138 22.74 2.58 -11.56
CA TYR A 138 21.86 1.65 -10.88
C TYR A 138 20.56 1.42 -11.69
N LEU A 139 19.94 2.46 -12.23
CA LEU A 139 18.77 2.33 -13.10
C LEU A 139 19.10 1.50 -14.35
N ARG A 140 20.21 1.82 -15.03
CA ARG A 140 20.67 1.04 -16.21
C ARG A 140 20.96 -0.43 -15.87
N SER A 141 21.57 -0.72 -14.72
CA SER A 141 21.84 -2.10 -14.28
C SER A 141 20.56 -2.91 -14.04
N ARG A 142 19.46 -2.23 -13.74
CA ARG A 142 18.13 -2.83 -13.65
C ARG A 142 17.37 -2.83 -14.98
N GLY A 143 18.01 -2.46 -16.07
CA GLY A 143 17.39 -2.42 -17.39
C GLY A 143 16.37 -1.30 -17.57
N PHE A 144 16.53 -0.18 -16.81
CA PHE A 144 15.77 1.03 -17.00
C PHE A 144 16.64 2.08 -17.71
N ASP A 145 16.18 2.55 -18.85
CA ASP A 145 16.75 3.73 -19.48
C ASP A 145 16.20 4.98 -18.81
N VAL A 146 17.08 5.93 -18.44
CA VAL A 146 16.69 7.16 -17.76
C VAL A 146 15.72 7.99 -18.59
N GLU A 147 15.88 7.97 -19.91
CA GLU A 147 15.01 8.68 -20.85
C GLU A 147 13.59 8.08 -20.86
N THR A 148 13.46 6.77 -20.80
CA THR A 148 12.16 6.08 -20.73
C THR A 148 11.47 6.27 -19.37
N LEU A 149 12.21 6.66 -18.35
CA LEU A 149 11.69 6.96 -17.02
C LEU A 149 11.29 8.43 -16.83
N GLU A 150 11.51 9.29 -17.81
CA GLU A 150 11.14 10.73 -17.72
C GLU A 150 9.69 10.96 -17.29
N PRO A 151 8.68 10.22 -17.83
CA PRO A 151 7.29 10.39 -17.43
C PRO A 151 6.99 10.05 -15.96
N PHE A 152 7.87 9.32 -15.29
CA PHE A 152 7.71 8.93 -13.88
C PHE A 152 8.39 9.89 -12.91
N GLU A 153 9.08 10.90 -13.44
CA GLU A 153 9.64 12.04 -12.69
C GLU A 153 10.48 11.64 -11.48
N LEU A 154 11.27 10.57 -11.63
CA LEU A 154 12.17 10.10 -10.57
C LEU A 154 13.17 11.18 -10.19
N GLY A 155 13.59 11.18 -8.93
CA GLY A 155 14.56 12.13 -8.40
C GLY A 155 15.78 11.46 -7.78
N PHE A 156 16.78 12.28 -7.48
CA PHE A 156 17.95 11.87 -6.71
C PHE A 156 18.20 12.84 -5.57
N ALA A 157 18.37 12.32 -4.35
CA ALA A 157 18.79 13.07 -3.19
C ALA A 157 20.29 12.89 -2.97
N PRO A 158 21.15 13.91 -3.25
CA PRO A 158 22.58 13.82 -3.07
C PRO A 158 23.01 13.54 -1.63
N ARG A 159 24.21 12.98 -1.44
CA ARG A 159 24.79 12.79 -0.11
C ARG A 159 25.33 14.11 0.47
N ALA A 160 25.79 15.00 -0.41
CA ALA A 160 26.35 16.29 -0.06
C ALA A 160 25.29 17.25 0.52
N GLN A 161 25.76 18.22 1.33
CA GLN A 161 24.91 19.27 1.88
C GLN A 161 24.67 20.34 0.80
N GLY A 162 23.45 20.45 0.34
CA GLY A 162 23.06 21.45 -0.67
C GLY A 162 21.55 21.66 -0.69
N PHE A 163 20.80 20.67 -0.21
CA PHE A 163 19.34 20.69 -0.25
C PHE A 163 18.75 21.86 0.57
N ILE A 164 19.21 22.04 1.83
CA ILE A 164 18.68 23.08 2.73
C ILE A 164 18.94 24.47 2.13
N GLN A 165 20.17 24.72 1.66
CA GLN A 165 20.55 26.00 1.03
C GLN A 165 19.75 26.23 -0.27
N ALA A 166 19.56 25.19 -1.08
CA ALA A 166 18.78 25.30 -2.30
C ALA A 166 17.31 25.64 -2.02
N MET A 167 16.68 25.00 -1.02
CA MET A 167 15.31 25.30 -0.63
C MET A 167 15.17 26.72 -0.03
N ALA A 168 16.12 27.13 0.80
CA ALA A 168 16.15 28.50 1.34
C ALA A 168 16.32 29.56 0.25
N ALA A 169 17.16 29.31 -0.77
CA ALA A 169 17.31 30.20 -1.93
C ALA A 169 16.02 30.31 -2.78
N LEU A 170 15.16 29.28 -2.74
CA LEU A 170 13.84 29.28 -3.37
C LEU A 170 12.73 29.84 -2.46
N GLY A 171 13.09 30.41 -1.31
CA GLY A 171 12.16 31.08 -0.39
C GLY A 171 11.36 30.15 0.52
N LEU A 172 11.75 28.88 0.66
CA LEU A 172 11.07 27.93 1.53
C LEU A 172 11.62 27.98 2.96
N GLU A 173 10.74 28.15 3.92
CA GLU A 173 11.10 28.18 5.34
C GLU A 173 11.43 26.79 5.89
N GLU A 174 12.39 26.72 6.80
CA GLU A 174 12.81 25.46 7.44
C GLU A 174 11.67 24.77 8.20
N SER A 175 10.79 25.55 8.84
CA SER A 175 9.59 25.07 9.53
C SER A 175 8.64 24.30 8.59
N VAL A 176 8.40 24.85 7.41
CA VAL A 176 7.57 24.24 6.36
C VAL A 176 8.19 22.96 5.83
N LEU A 177 9.51 22.95 5.62
CA LEU A 177 10.25 21.78 5.16
C LEU A 177 10.26 20.64 6.19
N LEU A 178 10.31 20.98 7.49
CA LEU A 178 10.20 20.01 8.58
C LEU A 178 8.78 19.41 8.64
N GLU A 179 7.75 20.24 8.58
CA GLU A 179 6.35 19.80 8.62
C GLU A 179 5.98 18.97 7.39
N ALA A 180 6.52 19.30 6.21
CA ALA A 180 6.38 18.52 4.98
C ALA A 180 7.19 17.20 4.98
N GLY A 181 8.00 16.95 6.02
CA GLY A 181 8.82 15.74 6.12
C GLY A 181 10.02 15.68 5.16
N LEU A 182 10.43 16.81 4.61
CA LEU A 182 11.62 16.95 3.75
C LEU A 182 12.90 17.10 4.55
N LEU A 183 12.79 17.60 5.77
CA LEU A 183 13.86 17.67 6.76
C LEU A 183 13.51 16.79 7.97
N ALA A 184 14.53 16.45 8.74
CA ALA A 184 14.39 15.71 10.00
C ALA A 184 15.29 16.34 11.07
N ARG A 185 14.80 16.39 12.31
CA ARG A 185 15.59 16.78 13.48
C ARG A 185 16.22 15.53 14.08
N ARG A 186 17.54 15.53 14.24
CA ARG A 186 18.29 14.46 14.91
C ARG A 186 18.18 14.60 16.43
N GLU A 187 18.58 13.56 17.16
CA GLU A 187 18.64 13.56 18.64
C GLU A 187 19.54 14.67 19.21
N ASP A 188 20.60 15.03 18.49
CA ASP A 188 21.52 16.13 18.82
C ASP A 188 20.96 17.54 18.46
N GLY A 189 19.70 17.62 18.05
CA GLY A 189 19.01 18.85 17.66
C GLY A 189 19.31 19.37 16.26
N ARG A 190 20.30 18.81 15.56
CA ARG A 190 20.66 19.23 14.19
C ARG A 190 19.56 18.89 13.20
N ILE A 191 19.29 19.82 12.29
CA ILE A 191 18.36 19.64 11.18
C ILE A 191 19.14 19.13 9.97
N VAL A 192 18.63 18.07 9.36
CA VAL A 192 19.24 17.40 8.22
C VAL A 192 18.21 17.06 7.15
N PRO A 193 18.59 16.97 5.87
CA PRO A 193 17.71 16.45 4.84
C PRO A 193 17.24 15.02 5.18
N ARG A 194 15.95 14.75 5.02
CA ARG A 194 15.35 13.43 5.26
C ARG A 194 15.96 12.37 4.34
N PHE A 195 16.14 12.70 3.08
CA PHE A 195 16.70 11.81 2.07
C PHE A 195 18.14 12.20 1.75
N ARG A 196 19.03 11.20 1.68
CA ARG A 196 20.44 11.38 1.36
C ARG A 196 21.00 10.14 0.67
N GLY A 197 21.66 10.29 -0.48
CA GLY A 197 22.19 9.19 -1.28
C GLY A 197 21.12 8.22 -1.75
N ARG A 198 19.94 8.73 -2.11
CA ARG A 198 18.77 7.93 -2.45
C ARG A 198 18.21 8.29 -3.81
N LEU A 199 17.85 7.26 -4.57
CA LEU A 199 16.94 7.39 -5.69
C LEU A 199 15.52 7.60 -5.14
N LEU A 200 14.80 8.60 -5.66
CA LEU A 200 13.49 8.99 -5.15
C LEU A 200 12.38 8.70 -6.15
N PHE A 201 11.28 8.18 -5.62
CA PHE A 201 10.04 7.89 -6.32
C PHE A 201 8.99 8.87 -5.79
N PRO A 202 8.47 9.80 -6.61
CA PRO A 202 7.45 10.73 -6.17
C PRO A 202 6.14 9.98 -5.86
N ILE A 203 5.52 10.34 -4.74
CA ILE A 203 4.23 9.79 -4.32
C ILE A 203 3.18 10.86 -4.52
N HIS A 204 2.11 10.53 -5.26
CA HIS A 204 1.08 11.46 -5.63
C HIS A 204 -0.22 11.22 -4.86
N ASP A 205 -0.94 12.30 -4.57
CA ASP A 205 -2.34 12.23 -4.15
C ASP A 205 -3.26 11.91 -5.35
N LEU A 206 -4.56 11.72 -5.12
CA LEU A 206 -5.52 11.41 -6.18
C LEU A 206 -5.68 12.51 -7.24
N ARG A 207 -5.25 13.74 -6.95
CA ARG A 207 -5.21 14.88 -7.89
C ARG A 207 -3.94 14.91 -8.73
N GLY A 208 -2.94 14.11 -8.43
CA GLY A 208 -1.65 14.09 -9.10
C GLY A 208 -0.64 15.08 -8.52
N ARG A 209 -0.89 15.68 -7.34
CA ARG A 209 0.10 16.52 -6.66
C ARG A 209 1.08 15.61 -5.91
N VAL A 210 2.36 15.91 -5.99
CA VAL A 210 3.36 15.20 -5.20
C VAL A 210 3.18 15.55 -3.72
N VAL A 211 3.03 14.52 -2.87
CA VAL A 211 2.78 14.66 -1.43
C VAL A 211 3.89 14.07 -0.57
N GLY A 212 4.81 13.33 -1.18
CA GLY A 212 5.93 12.70 -0.50
C GLY A 212 6.81 11.90 -1.45
N PHE A 213 7.74 11.15 -0.89
CA PHE A 213 8.70 10.36 -1.65
C PHE A 213 8.95 9.01 -1.02
N GLY A 214 9.17 7.99 -1.87
CA GLY A 214 9.86 6.78 -1.51
C GLY A 214 11.33 6.88 -1.90
N GLY A 215 12.25 6.57 -0.98
CA GLY A 215 13.69 6.75 -1.23
C GLY A 215 14.45 5.43 -1.13
N ARG A 216 14.99 4.91 -2.24
CA ARG A 216 15.88 3.75 -2.26
C ARG A 216 17.31 4.16 -2.03
N LEU A 217 17.96 3.61 -1.01
CA LEU A 217 19.37 3.84 -0.72
C LEU A 217 20.27 3.24 -1.82
N LEU A 218 21.22 4.03 -2.30
CA LEU A 218 22.26 3.60 -3.23
C LEU A 218 23.57 3.37 -2.45
N GLY A 219 24.01 2.12 -2.46
CA GLY A 219 25.20 1.68 -1.69
C GLY A 219 24.85 1.08 -0.32
N PRO A 220 25.87 0.85 0.54
CA PRO A 220 25.68 0.20 1.84
C PRO A 220 24.96 1.11 2.84
N GLY A 221 24.17 0.49 3.74
CA GLY A 221 23.45 1.17 4.82
C GLY A 221 21.98 0.74 4.91
N GLU A 222 21.34 1.15 5.99
CA GLU A 222 19.95 0.86 6.31
C GLU A 222 19.17 2.16 6.61
N PRO A 223 17.87 2.18 6.40
CA PRO A 223 17.04 1.17 5.73
C PRO A 223 17.21 1.22 4.20
N LYS A 224 17.07 0.07 3.53
CA LYS A 224 17.12 -0.04 2.06
C LYS A 224 16.11 0.88 1.39
N TYR A 225 14.86 0.92 1.90
CA TYR A 225 13.83 1.86 1.50
C TYR A 225 13.42 2.76 2.67
N LEU A 226 13.24 4.03 2.39
CA LEU A 226 12.77 5.04 3.34
C LEU A 226 11.68 5.86 2.68
N ASN A 227 10.51 5.93 3.30
CA ASN A 227 9.42 6.79 2.82
C ASN A 227 9.38 8.10 3.60
N SER A 228 8.71 9.10 3.02
CA SER A 228 8.33 10.31 3.76
C SER A 228 7.59 9.93 5.03
N PRO A 229 7.77 10.68 6.13
CA PRO A 229 6.96 10.50 7.34
C PRO A 229 5.52 10.96 7.10
N GLU A 230 4.62 10.63 8.02
CA GLU A 230 3.29 11.22 8.07
C GLU A 230 3.37 12.75 8.14
N SER A 231 2.50 13.43 7.40
CA SER A 231 2.40 14.88 7.40
C SER A 231 0.95 15.32 7.15
N PRO A 232 0.61 16.62 7.29
CA PRO A 232 -0.72 17.11 6.95
C PRO A 232 -1.13 16.87 5.50
N VAL A 233 -0.16 16.65 4.59
CA VAL A 233 -0.40 16.40 3.15
C VAL A 233 -0.17 14.95 2.72
N PHE A 234 0.42 14.12 3.57
CA PHE A 234 0.76 12.74 3.26
C PHE A 234 0.38 11.77 4.37
N LYS A 235 -0.48 10.81 4.07
CA LYS A 235 -0.87 9.69 4.95
C LYS A 235 -0.51 8.38 4.26
N LYS A 236 0.56 7.75 4.71
CA LYS A 236 1.07 6.50 4.15
C LYS A 236 0.03 5.38 4.13
N GLY A 237 -0.71 5.23 5.23
CA GLY A 237 -1.76 4.23 5.36
C GLY A 237 -3.00 4.46 4.49
N ALA A 238 -3.16 5.66 3.90
CA ALA A 238 -4.29 6.00 3.03
C ALA A 238 -3.85 6.27 1.58
N THR A 239 -2.58 6.08 1.25
CA THR A 239 -2.02 6.36 -0.07
C THR A 239 -1.48 5.09 -0.71
N LEU A 240 -1.72 4.90 -2.00
CA LEU A 240 -1.14 3.84 -2.82
C LEU A 240 -0.29 4.45 -3.92
N TYR A 241 0.92 3.91 -4.11
CA TYR A 241 1.79 4.33 -5.20
C TYR A 241 1.12 4.08 -6.55
N ASN A 242 1.22 5.03 -7.45
CA ASN A 242 0.66 5.04 -8.80
C ASN A 242 -0.89 5.10 -8.90
N LEU A 243 -1.67 5.13 -7.81
CA LEU A 243 -3.13 5.07 -7.92
C LEU A 243 -3.71 6.26 -8.70
N HIS A 244 -3.14 7.46 -8.60
CA HIS A 244 -3.62 8.63 -9.31
C HIS A 244 -3.60 8.45 -10.84
N ALA A 245 -2.56 7.81 -11.38
CA ALA A 245 -2.43 7.50 -12.81
C ALA A 245 -3.23 6.24 -13.18
N ALA A 246 -3.20 5.21 -12.33
CA ALA A 246 -3.82 3.91 -12.57
C ALA A 246 -5.36 3.92 -12.53
N LYS A 247 -6.00 4.84 -11.80
CA LYS A 247 -7.44 4.83 -11.49
C LYS A 247 -8.35 4.68 -12.71
N ASN A 248 -8.01 5.30 -13.84
CA ASN A 248 -8.82 5.20 -15.06
C ASN A 248 -8.61 3.86 -15.77
N ALA A 249 -7.39 3.34 -15.78
CA ALA A 249 -7.09 2.02 -16.30
C ALA A 249 -7.75 0.92 -15.45
N ILE A 250 -7.71 1.04 -14.12
CA ILE A 250 -8.41 0.14 -13.18
C ILE A 250 -9.91 0.10 -13.47
N ARG A 251 -10.56 1.23 -13.65
CA ARG A 251 -11.99 1.29 -14.00
C ARG A 251 -12.29 0.66 -15.36
N LYS A 252 -11.42 0.88 -16.35
CA LYS A 252 -11.56 0.35 -17.71
C LYS A 252 -11.41 -1.17 -17.74
N GLU A 253 -10.38 -1.69 -17.09
CA GLU A 253 -10.09 -3.13 -17.03
C GLU A 253 -10.97 -3.86 -16.00
N GLY A 254 -11.56 -3.13 -15.04
CA GLY A 254 -12.39 -3.70 -13.97
C GLY A 254 -11.60 -4.49 -12.91
N VAL A 255 -10.28 -4.38 -12.92
CA VAL A 255 -9.37 -5.08 -12.01
C VAL A 255 -8.17 -4.21 -11.66
N VAL A 256 -7.64 -4.35 -10.45
CA VAL A 256 -6.36 -3.76 -10.03
C VAL A 256 -5.32 -4.84 -9.82
N ILE A 257 -4.08 -4.57 -10.22
CA ILE A 257 -2.92 -5.42 -9.90
C ILE A 257 -2.17 -4.76 -8.74
N LEU A 258 -1.98 -5.51 -7.65
CA LEU A 258 -1.15 -5.09 -6.52
C LEU A 258 0.20 -5.80 -6.59
N VAL A 259 1.26 -5.01 -6.52
CA VAL A 259 2.65 -5.46 -6.42
C VAL A 259 3.30 -4.91 -5.14
N GLU A 260 4.53 -5.36 -4.79
CA GLU A 260 5.16 -4.98 -3.52
C GLU A 260 5.88 -3.63 -3.57
N GLY A 261 6.51 -3.29 -4.68
CA GLY A 261 7.48 -2.21 -4.73
C GLY A 261 7.35 -1.23 -5.88
N TYR A 262 8.13 -0.16 -5.77
CA TYR A 262 8.18 0.91 -6.76
C TYR A 262 8.69 0.42 -8.12
N PHE A 263 9.73 -0.43 -8.14
CA PHE A 263 10.31 -0.96 -9.36
C PHE A 263 9.37 -1.90 -10.09
N ASP A 264 8.59 -2.71 -9.35
CA ASP A 264 7.59 -3.58 -9.96
C ASP A 264 6.54 -2.75 -10.70
N VAL A 265 6.06 -1.68 -10.05
CA VAL A 265 5.11 -0.76 -10.69
C VAL A 265 5.72 -0.14 -11.96
N LEU A 266 6.94 0.39 -11.89
CA LEU A 266 7.60 1.01 -13.05
C LEU A 266 7.77 0.01 -14.19
N ARG A 267 8.19 -1.23 -13.88
CA ARG A 267 8.38 -2.28 -14.88
C ARG A 267 7.08 -2.65 -15.59
N LEU A 268 6.00 -2.81 -14.82
CA LEU A 268 4.70 -3.14 -15.37
C LEU A 268 4.15 -1.99 -16.23
N LEU A 269 4.32 -0.74 -15.80
CA LEU A 269 3.91 0.43 -16.57
C LEU A 269 4.65 0.53 -17.90
N LEU A 270 5.97 0.32 -17.91
CA LEU A 270 6.78 0.28 -19.16
C LEU A 270 6.39 -0.87 -20.09
N ALA A 271 5.86 -1.95 -19.53
CA ALA A 271 5.32 -3.06 -20.32
C ALA A 271 3.87 -2.81 -20.81
N GLY A 272 3.26 -1.66 -20.48
CA GLY A 272 1.89 -1.30 -20.89
C GLY A 272 0.79 -1.75 -19.92
N CYS A 273 1.14 -2.26 -18.73
CA CYS A 273 0.19 -2.62 -17.70
C CYS A 273 -0.10 -1.42 -16.80
N GLU A 274 -1.14 -0.62 -17.15
CA GLU A 274 -1.42 0.67 -16.50
C GLU A 274 -2.25 0.55 -15.20
N HIS A 275 -2.93 -0.57 -14.95
CA HIS A 275 -3.83 -0.77 -13.79
C HIS A 275 -3.13 -1.39 -12.58
N VAL A 276 -1.86 -1.00 -12.35
CA VAL A 276 -0.98 -1.49 -11.28
C VAL A 276 -0.75 -0.45 -10.21
N VAL A 277 -0.76 -0.90 -8.93
CA VAL A 277 -0.48 -0.07 -7.75
C VAL A 277 0.37 -0.84 -6.74
N ALA A 278 1.01 -0.12 -5.81
CA ALA A 278 1.72 -0.74 -4.70
C ALA A 278 1.44 -0.04 -3.37
N PRO A 279 1.38 -0.76 -2.24
CA PRO A 279 1.48 -0.19 -0.91
C PRO A 279 2.86 0.47 -0.69
N LEU A 280 2.95 1.34 0.31
CA LEU A 280 4.17 2.12 0.55
C LEU A 280 5.10 1.45 1.58
N GLY A 281 5.56 0.21 1.28
CA GLY A 281 6.48 -0.54 2.14
C GLY A 281 5.87 -1.00 3.47
N THR A 282 4.55 -1.18 3.51
CA THR A 282 3.76 -1.76 4.61
C THR A 282 2.76 -2.75 4.05
N ALA A 283 2.17 -3.59 4.90
CA ALA A 283 1.01 -4.37 4.51
C ALA A 283 -0.14 -3.45 4.06
N LEU A 284 -0.98 -3.93 3.15
CA LEU A 284 -2.17 -3.21 2.70
C LEU A 284 -3.07 -2.89 3.91
N THR A 285 -3.47 -1.63 4.03
CA THR A 285 -4.32 -1.16 5.13
C THR A 285 -5.80 -1.19 4.76
N SER A 286 -6.67 -1.06 5.76
CA SER A 286 -8.12 -0.95 5.58
C SER A 286 -8.51 0.26 4.74
N ASP A 287 -7.89 1.42 4.98
CA ASP A 287 -8.14 2.64 4.21
C ASP A 287 -7.73 2.48 2.74
N GLN A 288 -6.60 1.82 2.47
CA GLN A 288 -6.15 1.52 1.11
C GLN A 288 -7.09 0.52 0.41
N ALA A 289 -7.57 -0.51 1.10
CA ALA A 289 -8.54 -1.46 0.56
C ALA A 289 -9.90 -0.78 0.27
N ALA A 290 -10.39 0.05 1.19
CA ALA A 290 -11.60 0.86 1.00
C ALA A 290 -11.44 1.83 -0.18
N LEU A 291 -10.24 2.41 -0.34
CA LEU A 291 -9.93 3.27 -1.47
C LEU A 291 -9.98 2.53 -2.81
N LEU A 292 -9.39 1.33 -2.89
CA LEU A 292 -9.43 0.50 -4.11
C LEU A 292 -10.85 0.08 -4.48
N ARG A 293 -11.68 -0.22 -3.48
CA ARG A 293 -13.10 -0.59 -3.69
C ARG A 293 -13.90 0.45 -4.48
N ARG A 294 -13.50 1.73 -4.42
CA ARG A 294 -14.13 2.81 -5.19
C ARG A 294 -13.88 2.69 -6.70
N TYR A 295 -12.84 1.97 -7.11
CA TYR A 295 -12.42 1.86 -8.51
C TYR A 295 -12.71 0.50 -9.12
N THR A 296 -12.70 -0.57 -8.32
CA THR A 296 -12.93 -1.93 -8.78
C THR A 296 -13.43 -2.86 -7.68
N GLN A 297 -14.05 -3.97 -8.08
CA GLN A 297 -14.42 -5.08 -7.20
C GLN A 297 -13.51 -6.28 -7.39
N GLN A 298 -12.42 -6.16 -8.14
CA GLN A 298 -11.51 -7.26 -8.41
C GLN A 298 -10.06 -6.81 -8.24
N ALA A 299 -9.27 -7.64 -7.56
CA ALA A 299 -7.84 -7.44 -7.39
C ALA A 299 -7.08 -8.71 -7.74
N ILE A 300 -5.90 -8.55 -8.36
CA ILE A 300 -4.93 -9.61 -8.53
C ILE A 300 -3.70 -9.23 -7.70
N LEU A 301 -3.32 -10.10 -6.77
CA LEU A 301 -2.10 -9.97 -5.98
C LEU A 301 -0.96 -10.64 -6.76
N LEU A 302 0.02 -9.86 -7.13
CA LEU A 302 1.23 -10.27 -7.82
C LEU A 302 2.43 -9.91 -6.93
N LEU A 303 2.63 -10.70 -5.87
CA LEU A 303 3.63 -10.47 -4.84
C LEU A 303 4.71 -11.57 -4.91
N ASP A 304 5.84 -11.34 -4.25
CA ASP A 304 6.97 -12.25 -4.26
C ASP A 304 6.58 -13.66 -3.78
N SER A 305 7.19 -14.68 -4.37
CA SER A 305 6.88 -16.09 -4.08
C SER A 305 7.53 -16.62 -2.81
N ASP A 306 8.30 -15.82 -2.10
CA ASP A 306 8.93 -16.20 -0.85
C ASP A 306 7.93 -16.31 0.32
N MET A 307 8.37 -16.85 1.47
CA MET A 307 7.50 -17.06 2.62
C MET A 307 6.97 -15.75 3.25
N ALA A 308 7.72 -14.66 3.12
CA ALA A 308 7.32 -13.34 3.62
C ALA A 308 6.28 -12.71 2.69
N GLY A 309 6.49 -12.76 1.37
CA GLY A 309 5.57 -12.32 0.34
C GLY A 309 4.24 -13.08 0.40
N LEU A 310 4.26 -14.43 0.58
CA LEU A 310 3.02 -15.20 0.76
C LEU A 310 2.21 -14.78 2.00
N LYS A 311 2.88 -14.44 3.10
CA LYS A 311 2.21 -13.95 4.31
C LYS A 311 1.59 -12.57 4.09
N ALA A 312 2.30 -11.69 3.36
CA ALA A 312 1.81 -10.38 2.95
C ALA A 312 0.63 -10.52 1.98
N THR A 313 0.73 -11.41 0.98
CA THR A 313 -0.34 -11.75 0.03
C THR A 313 -1.65 -12.09 0.75
N PHE A 314 -1.61 -13.01 1.70
CA PHE A 314 -2.81 -13.46 2.38
C PHE A 314 -3.41 -12.41 3.30
N ARG A 315 -2.58 -11.59 3.95
CA ARG A 315 -3.07 -10.45 4.74
C ARG A 315 -3.73 -9.39 3.86
N ALA A 316 -3.11 -9.05 2.73
CA ALA A 316 -3.68 -8.12 1.77
C ALA A 316 -4.99 -8.66 1.17
N GLY A 317 -5.05 -9.96 0.87
CA GLY A 317 -6.25 -10.63 0.40
C GLY A 317 -7.39 -10.58 1.41
N ASP A 318 -7.12 -10.90 2.66
CA ASP A 318 -8.13 -10.85 3.73
C ASP A 318 -8.62 -9.41 3.94
N GLU A 319 -7.74 -8.39 3.84
CA GLU A 319 -8.15 -6.98 3.95
C GLU A 319 -9.04 -6.52 2.79
N LEU A 320 -8.73 -6.92 1.56
CA LEU A 320 -9.56 -6.64 0.38
C LEU A 320 -10.94 -7.29 0.47
N LEU A 321 -11.02 -8.54 0.95
CA LEU A 321 -12.28 -9.26 1.15
C LEU A 321 -13.18 -8.58 2.20
N ARG A 322 -12.60 -7.93 3.23
CA ARG A 322 -13.35 -7.09 4.20
C ARG A 322 -14.03 -5.89 3.55
N HIS A 323 -13.49 -5.44 2.42
CA HIS A 323 -14.01 -4.32 1.63
C HIS A 323 -14.74 -4.77 0.36
N GLU A 324 -15.22 -6.03 0.30
CA GLU A 324 -15.97 -6.59 -0.84
C GLU A 324 -15.23 -6.52 -2.17
N VAL A 325 -13.89 -6.61 -2.13
CA VAL A 325 -13.06 -6.78 -3.31
C VAL A 325 -12.67 -8.24 -3.45
N ARG A 326 -13.07 -8.87 -4.54
CA ARG A 326 -12.71 -10.26 -4.86
C ARG A 326 -11.24 -10.36 -5.23
N VAL A 327 -10.55 -11.38 -4.72
CA VAL A 327 -9.09 -11.46 -4.79
C VAL A 327 -8.67 -12.73 -5.52
N ARG A 328 -7.83 -12.55 -6.54
CA ARG A 328 -7.06 -13.62 -7.15
C ARG A 328 -5.58 -13.47 -6.83
N VAL A 329 -4.86 -14.55 -6.77
CA VAL A 329 -3.41 -14.58 -6.53
C VAL A 329 -2.72 -15.12 -7.77
N ALA A 330 -1.88 -14.31 -8.36
CA ALA A 330 -0.98 -14.70 -9.44
C ALA A 330 0.30 -15.27 -8.80
N THR A 331 0.75 -16.43 -9.29
CA THR A 331 1.91 -17.11 -8.73
C THR A 331 3.11 -16.92 -9.62
N MET A 332 4.13 -16.28 -9.07
CA MET A 332 5.42 -16.10 -9.74
C MET A 332 6.21 -17.42 -9.78
N PRO A 333 7.02 -17.63 -10.82
CA PRO A 333 8.03 -18.69 -10.80
C PRO A 333 8.98 -18.54 -9.61
N PRO A 334 9.51 -19.65 -9.06
CA PRO A 334 10.43 -19.58 -7.92
C PRO A 334 11.64 -18.69 -8.22
N GLY A 335 11.92 -17.73 -7.29
CA GLY A 335 13.07 -16.82 -7.39
C GLY A 335 12.88 -15.64 -8.34
N GLU A 336 11.70 -15.45 -8.90
CA GLU A 336 11.37 -14.28 -9.73
C GLU A 336 10.45 -13.32 -8.96
N ASP A 337 10.63 -12.04 -9.26
CA ASP A 337 9.73 -10.95 -8.94
C ASP A 337 9.09 -10.37 -10.22
N PRO A 338 8.08 -9.50 -10.13
CA PRO A 338 7.44 -8.93 -11.32
C PRO A 338 8.41 -8.16 -12.24
N ASP A 339 9.44 -7.50 -11.65
CA ASP A 339 10.47 -6.77 -12.40
C ASP A 339 11.28 -7.73 -13.28
N THR A 340 11.82 -8.82 -12.69
CA THR A 340 12.64 -9.81 -13.42
C THR A 340 11.84 -10.62 -14.42
N LEU A 341 10.60 -10.99 -14.08
CA LEU A 341 9.72 -11.72 -15.01
C LEU A 341 9.49 -10.93 -16.31
N VAL A 342 9.08 -9.67 -16.17
CA VAL A 342 8.76 -8.82 -17.32
C VAL A 342 10.03 -8.42 -18.07
N GLN A 343 11.14 -8.19 -17.40
CA GLN A 343 12.43 -7.92 -18.05
C GLN A 343 12.85 -9.07 -18.97
N ARG A 344 12.60 -10.32 -18.56
CA ARG A 344 13.01 -11.51 -19.33
C ARG A 344 12.01 -11.91 -20.41
N GLY A 345 10.72 -11.88 -20.11
CA GLY A 345 9.66 -12.43 -20.95
C GLY A 345 8.68 -11.42 -21.52
N GLY A 346 8.84 -10.12 -21.21
CA GLY A 346 7.96 -9.06 -21.66
C GLY A 346 6.55 -9.16 -21.09
N ILE A 347 5.63 -8.38 -21.69
CA ILE A 347 4.23 -8.33 -21.28
C ILE A 347 3.53 -9.69 -21.43
N ALA A 348 3.91 -10.49 -22.44
CA ALA A 348 3.29 -11.79 -22.69
C ALA A 348 3.50 -12.79 -21.53
N ALA A 349 4.66 -12.76 -20.87
CA ALA A 349 4.92 -13.58 -19.70
C ALA A 349 4.06 -13.14 -18.51
N LEU A 350 3.87 -11.82 -18.34
CA LEU A 350 2.98 -11.27 -17.31
C LEU A 350 1.51 -11.66 -17.56
N GLU A 351 1.02 -11.49 -18.79
CA GLU A 351 -0.37 -11.81 -19.15
C GLU A 351 -0.70 -13.29 -18.88
N LEU A 352 0.25 -14.20 -19.18
CA LEU A 352 0.09 -15.61 -18.89
C LEU A 352 -0.11 -15.87 -17.39
N ILE A 353 0.74 -15.27 -16.55
CA ILE A 353 0.65 -15.41 -15.08
C ILE A 353 -0.63 -14.79 -14.54
N LEU A 354 -1.05 -13.64 -15.05
CA LEU A 354 -2.29 -12.99 -14.64
C LEU A 354 -3.53 -13.81 -15.05
N LYS A 355 -3.49 -14.45 -16.21
CA LYS A 355 -4.55 -15.35 -16.69
C LYS A 355 -4.70 -16.57 -15.78
N ASP A 356 -3.58 -17.13 -15.33
CA ASP A 356 -3.53 -18.31 -14.48
C ASP A 356 -3.74 -17.98 -12.98
N ALA A 357 -4.04 -16.72 -12.65
CA ALA A 357 -4.33 -16.30 -11.28
C ALA A 357 -5.58 -17.02 -10.73
N VAL A 358 -5.45 -17.64 -9.58
CA VAL A 358 -6.51 -18.39 -8.89
C VAL A 358 -7.09 -17.61 -7.71
N ASP A 359 -8.29 -17.95 -7.28
CA ASP A 359 -8.91 -17.36 -6.08
C ASP A 359 -8.00 -17.51 -4.86
N VAL A 360 -8.04 -16.51 -3.95
CA VAL A 360 -7.16 -16.48 -2.77
C VAL A 360 -7.40 -17.66 -1.83
N MET A 361 -8.64 -18.13 -1.68
CA MET A 361 -8.96 -19.30 -0.86
C MET A 361 -8.44 -20.58 -1.51
N GLU A 362 -8.65 -20.74 -2.81
CA GLU A 362 -8.11 -21.86 -3.56
C GLU A 362 -6.60 -21.90 -3.46
N ARG A 363 -5.93 -20.74 -3.57
CA ARG A 363 -4.47 -20.66 -3.43
C ARG A 363 -4.00 -21.07 -2.05
N LYS A 364 -4.68 -20.63 -0.97
CA LYS A 364 -4.38 -21.07 0.40
C LYS A 364 -4.50 -22.59 0.52
N ILE A 365 -5.58 -23.16 0.01
CA ILE A 365 -5.83 -24.62 0.05
C ILE A 365 -4.73 -25.36 -0.73
N GLN A 366 -4.39 -24.94 -1.95
CA GLN A 366 -3.31 -25.57 -2.75
C GLN A 366 -1.97 -25.61 -2.00
N LEU A 367 -1.63 -24.53 -1.29
CA LEU A 367 -0.37 -24.49 -0.53
C LEU A 367 -0.40 -25.39 0.71
N LEU A 368 -1.52 -25.49 1.40
CA LEU A 368 -1.69 -26.39 2.54
C LEU A 368 -1.70 -27.86 2.10
N ASP A 369 -2.32 -28.14 0.95
CA ASP A 369 -2.39 -29.46 0.36
C ASP A 369 -1.00 -29.99 -0.04
N ARG A 370 -0.19 -29.15 -0.71
CA ARG A 370 1.21 -29.49 -1.05
C ARG A 370 2.07 -29.82 0.18
N LYS A 371 1.71 -29.31 1.35
CA LYS A 371 2.36 -29.61 2.64
C LYS A 371 1.75 -30.81 3.37
N GLY A 372 0.74 -31.48 2.79
CA GLY A 372 0.04 -32.60 3.40
C GLY A 372 -0.81 -32.24 4.62
N TRP A 373 -1.22 -30.96 4.77
CA TRP A 373 -1.90 -30.48 5.97
C TRP A 373 -3.36 -30.93 6.09
N PHE A 374 -3.92 -31.56 5.09
CA PHE A 374 -5.23 -32.19 5.16
C PHE A 374 -5.15 -33.67 5.56
N THR A 375 -3.96 -34.18 5.89
CA THR A 375 -3.76 -35.54 6.42
C THR A 375 -3.59 -35.49 7.95
N GLY A 376 -4.32 -36.35 8.67
CA GLY A 376 -4.30 -36.38 10.14
C GLY A 376 -5.14 -35.27 10.81
N ILE A 377 -5.50 -35.48 12.07
CA ILE A 377 -6.43 -34.59 12.81
C ILE A 377 -5.75 -33.26 13.16
N GLU A 378 -4.55 -33.32 13.69
CA GLU A 378 -3.78 -32.16 14.17
C GLU A 378 -3.47 -31.18 13.02
N HIS A 379 -2.89 -31.66 11.93
CA HIS A 379 -2.61 -30.84 10.76
C HIS A 379 -3.87 -30.25 10.11
N ARG A 380 -5.01 -30.98 10.14
CA ARG A 380 -6.29 -30.42 9.66
C ARG A 380 -6.75 -29.26 10.52
N ARG A 381 -6.59 -29.32 11.84
CA ARG A 381 -6.93 -28.20 12.73
C ARG A 381 -6.06 -27.00 12.40
N ASP A 382 -4.76 -27.18 12.25
CA ASP A 382 -3.82 -26.13 11.86
C ASP A 382 -4.15 -25.52 10.48
N ALA A 383 -4.59 -26.36 9.53
CA ALA A 383 -5.04 -25.88 8.22
C ALA A 383 -6.28 -25.00 8.35
N LEU A 384 -7.28 -25.43 9.13
CA LEU A 384 -8.49 -24.64 9.38
C LEU A 384 -8.20 -23.31 10.05
N ASP A 385 -7.30 -23.27 11.03
CA ASP A 385 -6.89 -22.02 11.69
C ASP A 385 -6.27 -20.99 10.74
N ARG A 386 -5.76 -21.42 9.58
CA ARG A 386 -5.24 -20.54 8.53
C ARG A 386 -6.28 -20.16 7.47
N LEU A 387 -7.33 -20.98 7.30
CA LEU A 387 -8.38 -20.73 6.29
C LEU A 387 -9.55 -19.93 6.86
N LEU A 388 -9.95 -20.20 8.10
CA LEU A 388 -11.09 -19.54 8.76
C LEU A 388 -10.98 -18.00 8.82
N PRO A 389 -9.81 -17.38 9.04
CA PRO A 389 -9.69 -15.92 8.99
C PRO A 389 -10.13 -15.33 7.64
N THR A 390 -9.85 -16.00 6.52
CA THR A 390 -10.28 -15.54 5.19
C THR A 390 -11.78 -15.62 5.01
N ILE A 391 -12.41 -16.69 5.53
CA ILE A 391 -13.88 -16.81 5.52
C ILE A 391 -14.53 -15.69 6.35
N ARG A 392 -13.95 -15.38 7.53
CA ARG A 392 -14.41 -14.27 8.37
C ARG A 392 -14.25 -12.91 7.70
N ALA A 393 -13.15 -12.72 6.98
CA ALA A 393 -12.86 -11.49 6.23
C ALA A 393 -13.85 -11.28 5.06
N THR A 394 -14.40 -12.36 4.50
CA THR A 394 -15.29 -12.29 3.34
C THR A 394 -16.65 -11.71 3.72
N ARG A 395 -16.95 -10.50 3.25
CA ARG A 395 -18.24 -9.84 3.49
C ARG A 395 -19.34 -10.25 2.50
N ASP A 396 -18.97 -10.56 1.26
CA ASP A 396 -19.89 -11.07 0.26
C ASP A 396 -20.49 -12.41 0.73
N PRO A 397 -21.82 -12.50 0.95
CA PRO A 397 -22.45 -13.70 1.51
C PRO A 397 -22.35 -14.90 0.56
N ILE A 398 -22.41 -14.69 -0.75
CA ILE A 398 -22.31 -15.76 -1.75
C ILE A 398 -20.87 -16.31 -1.75
N GLN A 399 -19.87 -15.44 -1.80
CA GLN A 399 -18.47 -15.85 -1.78
C GLN A 399 -18.11 -16.55 -0.46
N ARG A 400 -18.63 -16.07 0.67
CA ARG A 400 -18.46 -16.73 1.98
C ARG A 400 -19.03 -18.14 1.98
N GLU A 401 -20.22 -18.32 1.40
CA GLU A 401 -20.88 -19.62 1.28
C GLU A 401 -20.06 -20.59 0.42
N LEU A 402 -19.52 -20.11 -0.71
CA LEU A 402 -18.64 -20.90 -1.57
C LEU A 402 -17.35 -21.31 -0.83
N TYR A 403 -16.76 -20.41 -0.06
CA TYR A 403 -15.57 -20.71 0.72
C TYR A 403 -15.85 -21.73 1.84
N LEU A 404 -16.96 -21.61 2.55
CA LEU A 404 -17.37 -22.59 3.55
C LEU A 404 -17.54 -23.98 2.94
N SER A 405 -18.21 -24.07 1.80
CA SER A 405 -18.42 -25.34 1.10
C SER A 405 -17.10 -25.96 0.63
N LEU A 406 -16.21 -25.15 0.04
CA LEU A 406 -14.89 -25.58 -0.43
C LEU A 406 -14.01 -26.09 0.71
N VAL A 407 -13.99 -25.37 1.84
CA VAL A 407 -13.21 -25.75 3.02
C VAL A 407 -13.79 -26.99 3.69
N ALA A 408 -15.12 -27.13 3.77
CA ALA A 408 -15.78 -28.32 4.30
C ALA A 408 -15.43 -29.57 3.49
N GLU A 409 -15.52 -29.49 2.17
CA GLU A 409 -15.16 -30.59 1.24
C GLU A 409 -13.70 -30.99 1.43
N ARG A 410 -12.79 -30.01 1.50
CA ARG A 410 -11.35 -30.29 1.54
C ARG A 410 -10.85 -30.79 2.90
N SER A 411 -11.41 -30.26 3.99
CA SER A 411 -11.05 -30.66 5.36
C SER A 411 -11.78 -31.90 5.84
N GLY A 412 -12.92 -32.27 5.24
CA GLY A 412 -13.81 -33.32 5.72
C GLY A 412 -14.54 -32.96 7.03
N VAL A 413 -14.61 -31.67 7.38
CA VAL A 413 -15.35 -31.15 8.53
C VAL A 413 -16.72 -30.68 8.06
N ASP A 414 -17.78 -31.03 8.84
CA ASP A 414 -19.15 -30.61 8.50
C ASP A 414 -19.24 -29.08 8.40
N LYS A 415 -19.92 -28.60 7.37
CA LYS A 415 -20.05 -27.18 7.07
C LYS A 415 -20.70 -26.39 8.21
N LYS A 416 -21.69 -26.96 8.90
CA LYS A 416 -22.37 -26.32 10.04
C LYS A 416 -21.41 -26.07 11.21
N VAL A 417 -20.43 -26.98 11.41
CA VAL A 417 -19.38 -26.78 12.41
C VAL A 417 -18.50 -25.59 12.03
N LEU A 418 -18.12 -25.49 10.74
CA LEU A 418 -17.33 -24.36 10.26
C LEU A 418 -18.11 -23.03 10.33
N GLU A 419 -19.39 -23.03 10.00
CA GLU A 419 -20.27 -21.86 10.14
C GLU A 419 -20.32 -21.39 11.60
N HIS A 420 -20.49 -22.32 12.54
CA HIS A 420 -20.49 -21.99 13.96
C HIS A 420 -19.15 -21.42 14.42
N GLU A 421 -18.04 -22.03 14.02
CA GLU A 421 -16.69 -21.57 14.36
C GLU A 421 -16.36 -20.18 13.77
N VAL A 422 -16.85 -19.90 12.55
CA VAL A 422 -16.74 -18.57 11.93
C VAL A 422 -17.55 -17.52 12.68
N ALA A 423 -18.73 -17.88 13.21
CA ALA A 423 -19.62 -16.97 13.91
C ALA A 423 -19.20 -16.69 15.36
N THR A 424 -18.59 -17.66 16.06
CA THR A 424 -18.30 -17.59 17.51
C THR A 424 -17.03 -16.80 17.85
N LEU A 425 -16.04 -16.76 16.96
CA LEU A 425 -14.83 -15.98 17.19
C LEU A 425 -15.02 -14.57 16.62
N VAL A 426 -15.46 -13.65 17.45
CA VAL A 426 -15.43 -12.21 17.14
C VAL A 426 -13.96 -11.80 16.93
N GLU A 427 -13.60 -11.33 15.73
CA GLU A 427 -12.28 -10.73 15.52
C GLU A 427 -12.06 -9.63 16.57
N PRO A 428 -10.94 -9.67 17.31
CA PRO A 428 -10.55 -8.49 18.04
C PRO A 428 -10.41 -7.34 17.01
N PRO A 429 -10.88 -6.12 17.33
CA PRO A 429 -10.75 -4.99 16.42
C PRO A 429 -9.30 -4.94 15.94
N SER A 430 -9.12 -4.85 14.63
CA SER A 430 -7.79 -4.76 14.01
C SER A 430 -7.06 -3.62 14.72
N ARG A 431 -6.09 -3.96 15.56
CA ARG A 431 -5.20 -2.95 16.13
C ARG A 431 -4.56 -2.26 14.93
N PRO A 432 -4.66 -0.93 14.83
CA PRO A 432 -3.88 -0.21 13.85
C PRO A 432 -2.46 -0.73 13.99
N ALA A 433 -1.82 -1.05 12.84
CA ALA A 433 -0.45 -1.51 12.82
C ALA A 433 0.36 -0.50 13.63
N VAL A 434 0.78 -0.90 14.83
CA VAL A 434 1.67 -0.09 15.66
C VAL A 434 2.95 -0.07 14.85
N GLU A 435 3.21 1.03 14.16
CA GLU A 435 4.54 1.31 13.65
C GLU A 435 5.52 1.11 14.79
N PRO A 436 6.69 0.48 14.57
CA PRO A 436 7.75 0.57 15.54
C PRO A 436 7.97 2.06 15.81
N PRO A 437 7.99 2.51 17.07
CA PRO A 437 7.99 3.93 17.38
C PRO A 437 9.18 4.59 16.70
N SER A 438 8.89 5.55 15.83
CA SER A 438 9.83 6.60 15.46
C SER A 438 10.25 7.25 16.77
N PRO A 439 11.53 7.48 17.04
CA PRO A 439 11.96 8.09 18.29
C PRO A 439 11.48 9.54 18.34
N ALA A 440 10.29 9.75 18.88
CA ALA A 440 9.79 11.08 19.22
C ALA A 440 10.01 11.29 20.72
N ALA A 441 10.57 12.44 21.03
CA ALA A 441 10.91 12.95 22.36
C ALA A 441 9.84 12.63 23.43
N GLN A 442 10.24 11.88 24.46
CA GLN A 442 9.48 11.77 25.72
C GLN A 442 9.90 12.91 26.67
N PRO A 443 8.93 13.53 27.38
CA PRO A 443 9.28 14.44 28.45
C PRO A 443 9.85 13.65 29.63
N SER A 444 10.94 14.16 30.18
CA SER A 444 11.67 13.64 31.33
C SER A 444 10.76 13.48 32.56
N SER A 445 10.45 12.24 32.95
CA SER A 445 10.06 11.90 34.31
C SER A 445 11.02 10.83 34.81
N HIS A 446 11.73 11.14 35.90
CA HIS A 446 12.64 10.25 36.59
C HIS A 446 11.93 8.92 36.96
N ARG A 447 12.30 7.85 36.29
CA ARG A 447 12.12 6.48 36.76
C ARG A 447 13.47 5.74 36.67
N ALA A 448 13.74 4.97 37.72
CA ALA A 448 14.98 4.24 37.94
C ALA A 448 15.38 3.41 36.70
N ALA A 449 16.67 3.38 36.42
CA ALA A 449 17.32 2.70 35.31
C ALA A 449 17.04 1.20 35.32
N GLU A 450 16.33 0.71 34.30
CA GLU A 450 16.41 -0.69 33.90
C GLU A 450 17.73 -0.93 33.15
N PRO A 451 18.41 -2.08 33.35
CA PRO A 451 19.69 -2.36 32.66
C PRO A 451 19.44 -2.54 31.16
N GLY A 452 19.98 -1.63 30.35
CA GLY A 452 19.87 -1.61 28.90
C GLY A 452 20.53 -2.81 28.25
N LEU A 453 19.89 -3.35 27.20
CA LEU A 453 20.43 -4.39 26.32
C LEU A 453 21.80 -3.98 25.74
N PRO A 454 22.80 -4.85 25.75
CA PRO A 454 24.18 -4.53 25.39
C PRO A 454 24.34 -4.24 23.88
N ARG A 455 25.14 -3.24 23.58
CA ARG A 455 25.36 -2.65 22.23
C ARG A 455 26.55 -3.24 21.46
N THR A 456 27.18 -4.30 21.92
CA THR A 456 28.33 -4.94 21.25
C THR A 456 27.87 -6.09 20.34
N ASP A 457 28.62 -6.35 19.26
CA ASP A 457 28.31 -7.47 18.35
C ASP A 457 28.39 -8.82 19.05
N GLY A 458 29.28 -8.96 20.05
CA GLY A 458 29.36 -10.14 20.93
C GLY A 458 28.05 -10.42 21.67
N ALA A 459 27.49 -9.43 22.33
CA ALA A 459 26.26 -9.58 23.08
C ALA A 459 25.02 -9.87 22.22
N ARG A 460 25.02 -9.46 20.95
CA ARG A 460 23.99 -9.85 19.98
C ARG A 460 24.10 -11.32 19.58
N ALA A 461 25.32 -11.81 19.38
CA ALA A 461 25.58 -13.22 19.09
C ALA A 461 25.18 -14.13 20.27
N GLU A 462 25.52 -13.73 21.50
CA GLU A 462 25.09 -14.41 22.73
C GLU A 462 23.57 -14.53 22.83
N LEU A 463 22.85 -13.42 22.63
CA LEU A 463 21.38 -13.40 22.66
C LEU A 463 20.77 -14.27 21.56
N ALA A 464 21.36 -14.31 20.36
CA ALA A 464 20.92 -15.16 19.27
C ALA A 464 21.09 -16.65 19.62
N LEU A 465 22.22 -17.03 20.21
CA LEU A 465 22.47 -18.40 20.66
C LEU A 465 21.47 -18.83 21.77
N LEU A 466 21.25 -17.98 22.77
CA LEU A 466 20.28 -18.23 23.83
C LEU A 466 18.85 -18.45 23.32
N ARG A 467 18.43 -17.63 22.31
CA ARG A 467 17.12 -17.81 21.65
C ARG A 467 17.02 -19.15 20.92
N LEU A 468 18.07 -19.60 20.24
CA LEU A 468 18.12 -20.91 19.60
C LEU A 468 18.03 -22.04 20.63
N MET A 469 18.72 -21.92 21.76
CA MET A 469 18.69 -22.91 22.86
C MET A 469 17.30 -22.97 23.52
N ILE A 470 16.59 -21.85 23.64
CA ILE A 470 15.22 -21.82 24.19
C ILE A 470 14.24 -22.48 23.21
N ALA A 471 14.40 -22.22 21.92
CA ALA A 471 13.47 -22.67 20.89
C ALA A 471 13.65 -24.13 20.46
N ASN A 472 14.84 -24.74 20.69
CA ASN A 472 15.17 -26.07 20.16
C ASN A 472 16.09 -26.86 21.10
N ALA A 473 15.66 -28.06 21.51
CA ALA A 473 16.40 -28.95 22.41
C ALA A 473 17.74 -29.42 21.80
N GLU A 474 17.81 -29.69 20.49
CA GLU A 474 19.02 -30.09 19.78
C GLU A 474 20.12 -29.00 19.85
N TRP A 475 19.75 -27.75 19.74
CA TRP A 475 20.67 -26.63 19.90
C TRP A 475 21.13 -26.44 21.34
N ARG A 476 20.31 -26.80 22.34
CA ARG A 476 20.74 -26.84 23.75
C ARG A 476 21.86 -27.86 23.99
N GLU A 477 21.71 -29.08 23.47
CA GLU A 477 22.74 -30.11 23.58
C GLU A 477 24.04 -29.68 22.91
N ARG A 478 23.97 -29.26 21.66
CA ARG A 478 25.16 -28.81 20.91
C ARG A 478 25.87 -27.62 21.54
N ALA A 479 25.12 -26.65 22.05
CA ALA A 479 25.70 -25.48 22.70
C ALA A 479 26.29 -25.84 24.06
N ALA A 480 25.66 -26.75 24.81
CA ALA A 480 26.17 -27.24 26.11
C ALA A 480 27.52 -27.96 25.97
N GLU A 481 27.73 -28.68 24.86
CA GLU A 481 28.99 -29.42 24.59
C GLU A 481 30.07 -28.52 23.94
N GLY A 482 29.67 -27.58 23.11
CA GLY A 482 30.59 -26.86 22.23
C GLY A 482 30.93 -25.41 22.64
N VAL A 483 30.19 -24.79 23.59
CA VAL A 483 30.36 -23.40 23.96
C VAL A 483 30.73 -23.24 25.43
N PRO A 484 31.94 -22.77 25.75
CA PRO A 484 32.35 -22.47 27.12
C PRO A 484 31.57 -21.27 27.68
N PRO A 485 31.09 -21.30 28.94
CA PRO A 485 30.38 -20.14 29.55
C PRO A 485 31.21 -18.87 29.60
N GLU A 486 32.54 -19.01 29.62
CA GLU A 486 33.48 -17.86 29.64
C GLU A 486 33.48 -17.04 28.37
N TRP A 487 32.90 -17.53 27.27
CA TRP A 487 32.76 -16.80 26.01
C TRP A 487 31.62 -15.76 26.05
N PHE A 488 30.75 -15.85 27.06
CA PHE A 488 29.72 -14.84 27.27
C PHE A 488 30.29 -13.64 28.01
N GLU A 489 30.29 -12.48 27.34
CA GLU A 489 30.74 -11.21 27.92
C GLU A 489 29.68 -10.61 28.85
N HIS A 490 28.38 -10.82 28.52
CA HIS A 490 27.29 -10.26 29.29
C HIS A 490 26.92 -11.18 30.48
N PRO A 491 26.96 -10.66 31.75
CA PRO A 491 26.73 -11.48 32.92
C PRO A 491 25.38 -12.22 32.94
N VAL A 492 24.30 -11.50 32.56
CA VAL A 492 22.94 -12.09 32.52
C VAL A 492 22.82 -13.17 31.44
N HIS A 493 23.48 -13.00 30.29
CA HIS A 493 23.48 -14.01 29.24
C HIS A 493 24.24 -15.25 29.65
N ARG A 494 25.36 -15.10 30.37
CA ARG A 494 26.14 -16.22 30.92
C ARG A 494 25.32 -17.01 31.92
N GLU A 495 24.64 -16.33 32.85
CA GLU A 495 23.79 -16.98 33.87
C GLU A 495 22.62 -17.74 33.23
N LEU A 496 21.96 -17.14 32.22
CA LEU A 496 20.91 -17.81 31.46
C LEU A 496 21.42 -19.00 30.65
N PHE A 497 22.61 -18.89 30.07
CA PHE A 497 23.26 -20.01 29.37
C PHE A 497 23.57 -21.18 30.31
N GLU A 498 24.15 -20.91 31.48
CA GLU A 498 24.42 -21.93 32.49
C GLU A 498 23.14 -22.60 32.99
N TRP A 499 22.08 -21.83 33.20
CA TRP A 499 20.78 -22.37 33.56
C TRP A 499 20.21 -23.28 32.46
N LEU A 500 20.24 -22.86 31.19
CA LEU A 500 19.78 -23.67 30.06
C LEU A 500 20.59 -24.95 29.87
N ARG A 501 21.88 -24.97 30.22
CA ARG A 501 22.74 -26.18 30.22
C ARG A 501 22.30 -27.20 31.24
N VAL A 502 21.92 -26.76 32.44
CA VAL A 502 21.55 -27.64 33.57
C VAL A 502 20.10 -28.13 33.43
N ALA A 503 19.21 -27.38 32.80
CA ALA A 503 17.80 -27.70 32.62
C ALA A 503 17.52 -28.92 31.70
N GLN A 504 18.55 -29.65 31.26
CA GLN A 504 18.44 -30.87 30.44
C GLN A 504 18.01 -32.15 31.23
N GLY A 505 17.92 -32.11 32.54
CA GLY A 505 17.86 -33.32 33.33
C GLY A 505 16.75 -33.43 34.36
N GLU A 506 15.60 -32.91 34.29
CA GLU A 506 14.39 -33.15 35.09
C GLU A 506 13.54 -31.88 35.25
N GLY A 507 12.25 -32.06 35.11
CA GLY A 507 11.20 -31.04 35.06
C GLY A 507 11.39 -29.76 35.88
N THR A 508 11.14 -28.63 35.20
CA THR A 508 10.83 -27.31 35.77
C THR A 508 11.66 -26.83 36.96
N ALA A 509 12.92 -26.46 36.72
CA ALA A 509 13.61 -25.58 37.64
C ALA A 509 13.00 -24.15 37.54
N PRO A 510 12.71 -23.46 38.66
CA PRO A 510 12.20 -22.10 38.63
C PRO A 510 13.23 -21.17 37.97
N LEU A 511 12.76 -20.25 37.14
CA LEU A 511 13.57 -19.17 36.54
C LEU A 511 14.29 -18.39 37.64
N PRO A 512 15.55 -17.96 37.44
CA PRO A 512 16.23 -17.08 38.36
C PRO A 512 15.40 -15.83 38.64
N VAL A 513 15.29 -15.44 39.90
CA VAL A 513 14.52 -14.25 40.32
C VAL A 513 15.26 -13.02 39.82
N GLY A 514 14.75 -12.39 38.75
CA GLY A 514 15.29 -11.14 38.17
C GLY A 514 15.49 -11.11 36.65
N LEU A 515 15.05 -12.13 35.94
CA LEU A 515 15.00 -12.17 34.46
C LEU A 515 13.60 -11.95 33.93
#